data_6d3a1ce8f2bf9d48ef108036e8c549ec
#
_entry.id   6d3a1ce8f2bf9d48ef108036e8c549ec
#
_cell.length_a   1.000
_cell.length_b   1.000
_cell.length_c   1.000
_cell.angle_alpha   90.00
_cell.angle_beta   90.00
_cell.angle_gamma   90.00
#
_symmetry.space_group_name_H-M   'P 1'
#
loop_
_entity.id
_entity.type
_entity.pdbx_description
1 polymer ?
#
loop_
_entity_poly.entity_id
_entity_poly.type
_entity_poly.pdbx_seq_one_letter_code
_entity_poly.pdbx_strand_id
1 'polypeptide(L)'
;MTRMTEYTVVSRSARINATPEEIVPLLADLHRWREWSPWEDLDPELQRSYDGPESGVGAGYEWSGNRKAGAGRMQITGVTPGSVDLDVTFTKPFKSESRSAFRLTAVGDETDVTWQMMTPKSLVTRIMGIFVKMDKMIGPDLEKGLTQLNRAAA
;
A
#
# COMPACT_ATOMS: atom_id res chain seq x y z
N MET A 1 -15.50 15.69 -21.99
CA MET A 1 -14.20 15.99 -21.39
C MET A 1 -14.05 15.21 -20.11
N THR A 2 -13.08 14.34 -20.08
CA THR A 2 -12.84 13.50 -18.90
C THR A 2 -12.17 14.34 -17.84
N ARG A 3 -12.81 14.49 -16.70
CA ARG A 3 -12.26 15.24 -15.59
C ARG A 3 -11.23 14.36 -14.89
N MET A 4 -9.99 14.83 -14.83
CA MET A 4 -8.97 14.12 -14.08
C MET A 4 -9.33 14.11 -12.60
N THR A 5 -9.37 12.93 -12.00
CA THR A 5 -9.60 12.80 -10.57
C THR A 5 -8.39 13.36 -9.82
N GLU A 6 -8.64 14.32 -8.96
CA GLU A 6 -7.60 14.86 -8.10
C GLU A 6 -7.46 14.00 -6.86
N TYR A 7 -6.22 13.76 -6.46
CA TYR A 7 -5.90 12.92 -5.31
C TYR A 7 -5.11 13.70 -4.26
N THR A 8 -5.35 13.34 -3.01
CA THR A 8 -4.47 13.70 -1.91
C THR A 8 -3.42 12.61 -1.79
N VAL A 9 -2.16 12.99 -1.74
CA VAL A 9 -1.05 12.04 -1.69
C VAL A 9 -0.35 12.10 -0.34
N VAL A 10 -0.24 10.95 0.32
CA VAL A 10 0.64 10.75 1.47
C VAL A 10 1.81 9.94 0.98
N SER A 11 3.03 10.42 1.20
CA SER A 11 4.23 9.81 0.65
C SER A 11 5.32 9.72 1.72
N ARG A 12 6.00 8.58 1.74
CA ARG A 12 7.18 8.37 2.60
C ARG A 12 8.22 7.59 1.82
N SER A 13 9.48 7.83 2.14
CA SER A 13 10.60 7.17 1.46
C SER A 13 11.57 6.61 2.49
N ALA A 14 12.27 5.53 2.09
CA ALA A 14 13.32 4.95 2.90
C ALA A 14 14.36 4.28 2.01
N ARG A 15 15.59 4.21 2.49
CA ARG A 15 16.65 3.43 1.88
C ARG A 15 16.55 1.99 2.39
N ILE A 16 16.36 1.05 1.46
CA ILE A 16 16.26 -0.38 1.76
C ILE A 16 17.57 -1.06 1.38
N ASN A 17 18.09 -1.89 2.26
CA ASN A 17 19.36 -2.60 2.05
C ASN A 17 19.16 -3.87 1.22
N ALA A 18 18.65 -3.70 0.01
CA ALA A 18 18.42 -4.77 -0.94
C ALA A 18 18.27 -4.16 -2.34
N THR A 19 18.40 -4.98 -3.37
CA THR A 19 18.22 -4.53 -4.75
C THR A 19 16.74 -4.47 -5.12
N PRO A 20 16.36 -3.71 -6.18
CA PRO A 20 14.98 -3.73 -6.65
C PRO A 20 14.48 -5.14 -6.99
N GLU A 21 15.32 -5.98 -7.56
CA GLU A 21 14.96 -7.37 -7.90
C GLU A 21 14.60 -8.20 -6.66
N GLU A 22 15.19 -7.87 -5.51
CA GLU A 22 14.89 -8.54 -4.25
C GLU A 22 13.64 -7.97 -3.58
N ILE A 23 13.34 -6.68 -3.81
CA ILE A 23 12.24 -5.99 -3.15
C ILE A 23 10.91 -6.18 -3.89
N VAL A 24 10.91 -6.10 -5.22
CA VAL A 24 9.68 -6.21 -6.02
C VAL A 24 8.86 -7.45 -5.69
N PRO A 25 9.45 -8.66 -5.51
CA PRO A 25 8.66 -9.83 -5.13
C PRO A 25 7.91 -9.69 -3.81
N LEU A 26 8.45 -8.93 -2.86
CA LEU A 26 7.78 -8.68 -1.58
C LEU A 26 6.57 -7.75 -1.74
N LEU A 27 6.58 -6.91 -2.76
CA LEU A 27 5.52 -5.94 -3.03
C LEU A 27 4.47 -6.48 -4.00
N ALA A 28 4.89 -7.27 -4.98
CA ALA A 28 4.03 -7.79 -6.04
C ALA A 28 3.28 -9.06 -5.65
N ASP A 29 3.71 -9.73 -4.59
CA ASP A 29 3.04 -10.91 -4.05
C ASP A 29 2.30 -10.53 -2.77
N LEU A 30 0.98 -10.45 -2.85
CA LEU A 30 0.16 -10.02 -1.71
C LEU A 30 0.21 -11.00 -0.54
N HIS A 31 0.53 -12.28 -0.78
CA HIS A 31 0.75 -13.25 0.29
C HIS A 31 1.97 -12.85 1.15
N ARG A 32 2.97 -12.25 0.54
CA ARG A 32 4.21 -11.85 1.21
C ARG A 32 4.09 -10.53 1.96
N TRP A 33 3.00 -9.80 1.78
CA TRP A 33 2.75 -8.59 2.57
C TRP A 33 2.69 -8.91 4.07
N ARG A 34 2.36 -10.13 4.43
CA ARG A 34 2.37 -10.55 5.84
C ARG A 34 3.76 -10.45 6.47
N GLU A 35 4.82 -10.43 5.67
CA GLU A 35 6.19 -10.33 6.14
C GLU A 35 6.59 -8.91 6.52
N TRP A 36 5.89 -7.90 6.00
CA TRP A 36 6.32 -6.52 6.18
C TRP A 36 5.20 -5.50 6.37
N SER A 37 3.96 -5.80 5.99
CA SER A 37 2.88 -4.81 6.04
C SER A 37 2.66 -4.28 7.46
N PRO A 38 2.50 -2.96 7.62
CA PRO A 38 2.30 -2.35 8.95
C PRO A 38 0.93 -2.65 9.54
N TRP A 39 0.01 -3.20 8.73
CA TRP A 39 -1.37 -3.45 9.13
C TRP A 39 -1.65 -4.91 9.50
N GLU A 40 -0.65 -5.79 9.47
CA GLU A 40 -0.85 -7.22 9.74
C GLU A 40 -1.19 -7.51 11.20
N ASP A 41 -0.76 -6.65 12.11
CA ASP A 41 -0.96 -6.86 13.55
C ASP A 41 -2.22 -6.19 14.12
N LEU A 42 -3.06 -5.59 13.27
CA LEU A 42 -4.24 -4.87 13.72
C LEU A 42 -5.35 -5.77 14.26
N ASP A 43 -5.43 -6.98 13.75
CA ASP A 43 -6.42 -7.97 14.16
C ASP A 43 -5.84 -9.38 14.05
N PRO A 44 -5.63 -10.07 15.20
CA PRO A 44 -5.13 -11.45 15.17
C PRO A 44 -6.06 -12.43 14.44
N GLU A 45 -7.35 -12.09 14.33
CA GLU A 45 -8.37 -12.93 13.68
C GLU A 45 -8.76 -12.40 12.30
N LEU A 46 -7.88 -11.62 11.66
CA LEU A 46 -8.14 -11.05 10.35
C LEU A 46 -8.46 -12.15 9.32
N GLN A 47 -9.59 -11.97 8.64
CA GLN A 47 -9.99 -12.87 7.57
C GLN A 47 -9.32 -12.43 6.28
N ARG A 48 -8.63 -13.34 5.61
CA ARG A 48 -7.89 -13.06 4.37
C ARG A 48 -8.37 -13.98 3.27
N SER A 49 -8.49 -13.43 2.07
CA SER A 49 -8.86 -14.18 0.88
C SER A 49 -8.03 -13.68 -0.30
N TYR A 50 -7.49 -14.58 -1.06
CA TYR A 50 -6.65 -14.26 -2.22
C TYR A 50 -7.30 -14.78 -3.50
N ASP A 51 -7.14 -14.04 -4.59
CA ASP A 51 -7.64 -14.44 -5.89
C ASP A 51 -6.69 -13.97 -7.01
N GLY A 52 -6.96 -14.43 -8.22
CA GLY A 52 -6.12 -14.13 -9.36
C GLY A 52 -4.79 -14.87 -9.34
N PRO A 53 -3.78 -14.38 -10.07
CA PRO A 53 -2.44 -14.95 -10.05
C PRO A 53 -1.82 -14.91 -8.66
N GLU A 54 -0.84 -15.77 -8.40
CA GLU A 54 -0.11 -15.75 -7.13
C GLU A 54 0.61 -14.44 -6.87
N SER A 55 1.09 -13.79 -7.92
CA SER A 55 1.77 -12.50 -7.84
C SER A 55 1.63 -11.75 -9.14
N GLY A 56 2.00 -10.48 -9.14
CA GLY A 56 1.99 -9.64 -10.32
C GLY A 56 0.61 -9.08 -10.65
N VAL A 57 0.48 -8.54 -11.85
CA VAL A 57 -0.75 -7.87 -12.30
C VAL A 57 -1.94 -8.81 -12.24
N GLY A 58 -3.02 -8.36 -11.61
CA GLY A 58 -4.25 -9.14 -11.44
C GLY A 58 -4.35 -9.85 -10.10
N ALA A 59 -3.25 -10.01 -9.37
CA ALA A 59 -3.28 -10.59 -8.03
C ALA A 59 -4.18 -9.76 -7.11
N GLY A 60 -5.08 -10.41 -6.40
CA GLY A 60 -6.06 -9.76 -5.54
C GLY A 60 -6.03 -10.30 -4.12
N TYR A 61 -6.44 -9.43 -3.19
CA TYR A 61 -6.46 -9.74 -1.76
C TYR A 61 -7.62 -9.02 -1.10
N GLU A 62 -8.45 -9.76 -0.40
CA GLU A 62 -9.55 -9.20 0.40
C GLU A 62 -9.26 -9.44 1.88
N TRP A 63 -9.59 -8.47 2.70
CA TRP A 63 -9.48 -8.60 4.14
C TRP A 63 -10.75 -8.12 4.82
N SER A 64 -11.02 -8.70 5.99
CA SER A 64 -12.11 -8.29 6.86
C SER A 64 -11.69 -8.53 8.30
N GLY A 65 -11.80 -7.51 9.12
CA GLY A 65 -11.35 -7.58 10.49
C GLY A 65 -12.14 -6.67 11.42
N ASN A 66 -11.53 -6.37 12.56
CA ASN A 66 -12.11 -5.50 13.57
C ASN A 66 -12.15 -4.03 13.11
N ARG A 67 -12.56 -3.12 13.98
CA ARG A 67 -12.67 -1.69 13.65
C ARG A 67 -11.35 -1.06 13.23
N LYS A 68 -10.22 -1.55 13.75
CA LYS A 68 -8.89 -1.04 13.40
C LYS A 68 -8.47 -1.48 12.02
N ALA A 69 -8.73 -2.73 11.68
CA ALA A 69 -8.36 -3.31 10.40
C ALA A 69 -9.35 -2.94 9.29
N GLY A 70 -10.63 -2.78 9.64
CA GLY A 70 -11.68 -2.53 8.66
C GLY A 70 -11.86 -3.68 7.71
N ALA A 71 -12.32 -3.39 6.50
CA ALA A 71 -12.47 -4.38 5.43
C ALA A 71 -12.21 -3.71 4.10
N GLY A 72 -11.70 -4.48 3.14
CA GLY A 72 -11.43 -3.96 1.81
C GLY A 72 -10.76 -4.97 0.91
N ARG A 73 -10.26 -4.45 -0.21
CA ARG A 73 -9.62 -5.25 -1.25
C ARG A 73 -8.44 -4.49 -1.85
N MET A 74 -7.39 -5.22 -2.15
CA MET A 74 -6.26 -4.70 -2.92
C MET A 74 -6.10 -5.52 -4.19
N GLN A 75 -5.67 -4.87 -5.27
CA GLN A 75 -5.36 -5.54 -6.53
C GLN A 75 -4.15 -4.91 -7.17
N ILE A 76 -3.20 -5.75 -7.58
CA ILE A 76 -2.01 -5.30 -8.31
C ILE A 76 -2.43 -4.90 -9.73
N THR A 77 -2.13 -3.66 -10.11
CA THR A 77 -2.49 -3.12 -11.43
C THR A 77 -1.29 -2.91 -12.34
N GLY A 78 -0.09 -2.81 -11.79
CA GLY A 78 1.11 -2.63 -12.59
C GLY A 78 2.34 -3.09 -11.85
N VAL A 79 3.26 -3.73 -12.56
CA VAL A 79 4.57 -4.14 -12.05
C VAL A 79 5.61 -3.88 -13.11
N THR A 80 6.65 -3.15 -12.75
CA THR A 80 7.84 -2.94 -13.58
C THR A 80 9.07 -3.20 -12.70
N PRO A 81 10.28 -3.23 -13.26
CA PRO A 81 11.48 -3.37 -12.43
C PRO A 81 11.65 -2.26 -11.38
N GLY A 82 11.04 -1.10 -11.61
CA GLY A 82 11.16 0.05 -10.71
C GLY A 82 9.85 0.53 -10.09
N SER A 83 8.76 -0.25 -10.19
CA SER A 83 7.48 0.19 -9.65
C SER A 83 6.50 -0.95 -9.42
N VAL A 84 5.64 -0.77 -8.42
CA VAL A 84 4.46 -1.63 -8.20
C VAL A 84 3.28 -0.70 -7.90
N ASP A 85 2.20 -0.89 -8.63
CA ASP A 85 0.98 -0.11 -8.47
C ASP A 85 -0.18 -1.01 -8.03
N LEU A 86 -1.03 -0.49 -7.15
CA LEU A 86 -2.18 -1.21 -6.62
C LEU A 86 -3.39 -0.30 -6.52
N ASP A 87 -4.57 -0.89 -6.75
CA ASP A 87 -5.82 -0.28 -6.33
C ASP A 87 -6.15 -0.79 -4.93
N VAL A 88 -6.63 0.12 -4.07
CA VAL A 88 -7.02 -0.21 -2.70
C VAL A 88 -8.44 0.30 -2.50
N THR A 89 -9.37 -0.63 -2.33
CA THR A 89 -10.77 -0.31 -2.12
C THR A 89 -11.15 -0.66 -0.69
N PHE A 90 -11.58 0.32 0.09
CA PHE A 90 -12.11 0.10 1.44
C PHE A 90 -13.62 -0.06 1.37
N THR A 91 -14.16 -1.00 2.13
CA THR A 91 -15.60 -1.19 2.27
C THR A 91 -16.09 -0.86 3.67
N LYS A 92 -15.20 -0.91 4.66
CA LYS A 92 -15.48 -0.52 6.05
C LYS A 92 -14.30 0.25 6.61
N PRO A 93 -14.52 1.27 7.45
CA PRO A 93 -15.81 1.72 8.00
C PRO A 93 -16.71 2.40 6.98
N PHE A 94 -16.20 2.89 5.86
CA PHE A 94 -16.98 3.45 4.77
C PHE A 94 -16.29 3.18 3.44
N LYS A 95 -17.08 3.19 2.38
CA LYS A 95 -16.59 2.86 1.04
C LYS A 95 -15.70 3.97 0.48
N SER A 96 -14.50 3.60 0.04
CA SER A 96 -13.60 4.52 -0.66
C SER A 96 -12.69 3.77 -1.61
N GLU A 97 -12.27 4.46 -2.67
CA GLU A 97 -11.34 3.92 -3.66
C GLU A 97 -10.06 4.74 -3.62
N SER A 98 -8.96 4.06 -3.36
CA SER A 98 -7.64 4.69 -3.27
C SER A 98 -6.67 3.95 -4.17
N ARG A 99 -5.51 4.54 -4.39
CA ARG A 99 -4.41 3.90 -5.09
C ARG A 99 -3.17 3.92 -4.22
N SER A 100 -2.36 2.90 -4.38
CA SER A 100 -1.07 2.82 -3.72
C SER A 100 0.01 2.59 -4.77
N ALA A 101 1.16 3.19 -4.59
CA ALA A 101 2.25 3.05 -5.53
C ALA A 101 3.58 2.97 -4.80
N PHE A 102 4.44 2.08 -5.29
CA PHE A 102 5.83 1.99 -4.86
C PHE A 102 6.71 2.39 -6.02
N ARG A 103 7.67 3.26 -5.76
CA ARG A 103 8.70 3.65 -6.74
C ARG A 103 10.05 3.28 -6.19
N LEU A 104 10.84 2.57 -6.98
CA LEU A 104 12.12 2.03 -6.57
C LEU A 104 13.22 2.57 -7.47
N THR A 105 14.27 3.11 -6.85
CA THR A 105 15.45 3.61 -7.56
C THR A 105 16.67 2.94 -6.98
N ALA A 106 17.40 2.18 -7.80
CA ALA A 106 18.62 1.52 -7.38
C ALA A 106 19.72 2.53 -7.05
N VAL A 107 20.40 2.32 -5.92
CA VAL A 107 21.55 3.11 -5.50
C VAL A 107 22.62 2.13 -5.05
N GLY A 108 23.47 1.70 -6.00
CA GLY A 108 24.43 0.62 -5.74
C GLY A 108 23.69 -0.69 -5.41
N ASP A 109 24.01 -1.27 -4.28
CA ASP A 109 23.36 -2.51 -3.81
C ASP A 109 22.11 -2.24 -2.98
N GLU A 110 21.75 -0.97 -2.82
CA GLU A 110 20.59 -0.57 -2.06
C GLU A 110 19.51 0.03 -2.98
N THR A 111 18.36 0.34 -2.43
CA THR A 111 17.25 0.90 -3.18
C THR A 111 16.58 1.99 -2.38
N ASP A 112 16.32 3.13 -3.02
CA ASP A 112 15.41 4.13 -2.49
C ASP A 112 13.99 3.72 -2.86
N VAL A 113 13.16 3.47 -1.85
CA VAL A 113 11.76 3.10 -2.03
C VAL A 113 10.87 4.22 -1.54
N THR A 114 10.00 4.69 -2.42
CA THR A 114 8.96 5.66 -2.06
C THR A 114 7.61 4.96 -2.12
N TRP A 115 6.87 5.02 -1.02
CA TRP A 115 5.52 4.49 -0.93
C TRP A 115 4.53 5.63 -0.88
N GLN A 116 3.57 5.64 -1.80
CA GLN A 116 2.55 6.67 -1.92
C GLN A 116 1.17 6.07 -1.74
N MET A 117 0.34 6.75 -0.96
CA MET A 117 -1.09 6.47 -0.87
C MET A 117 -1.84 7.65 -1.46
N MET A 118 -2.70 7.37 -2.44
CA MET A 118 -3.46 8.40 -3.15
C MET A 118 -4.95 8.20 -2.89
N THR A 119 -5.55 9.19 -2.24
CA THR A 119 -6.99 9.17 -1.90
C THR A 119 -7.71 10.28 -2.67
N PRO A 120 -8.86 9.99 -3.30
CA PRO A 120 -9.60 11.01 -4.03
C PRO A 120 -9.95 12.21 -3.16
N LYS A 121 -9.73 13.41 -3.65
CA LYS A 121 -10.07 14.65 -2.92
C LYS A 121 -11.55 14.78 -2.62
N SER A 122 -12.40 14.19 -3.46
CA SER A 122 -13.84 14.17 -3.24
C SER A 122 -14.21 13.50 -1.91
N LEU A 123 -13.46 12.46 -1.51
CA LEU A 123 -13.65 11.82 -0.21
C LEU A 123 -13.17 12.71 0.92
N VAL A 124 -12.02 13.37 0.72
CA VAL A 124 -11.43 14.29 1.71
C VAL A 124 -12.35 15.49 1.97
N THR A 125 -12.98 16.02 0.92
CA THR A 125 -13.89 17.18 1.05
C THR A 125 -15.16 16.85 1.83
N ARG A 126 -15.59 15.58 1.79
CA ARG A 126 -16.78 15.12 2.52
C ARG A 126 -16.55 15.10 4.02
N ILE A 127 -15.32 14.93 4.44
CA ILE A 127 -14.96 14.82 5.86
C ILE A 127 -13.96 15.92 6.16
N MET A 128 -14.47 17.07 6.57
CA MET A 128 -13.67 18.26 6.86
C MET A 128 -12.55 17.95 7.86
N GLY A 129 -11.34 18.34 7.51
CA GLY A 129 -10.16 18.15 8.37
C GLY A 129 -9.46 16.81 8.22
N ILE A 130 -9.98 15.87 7.43
CA ILE A 130 -9.35 14.56 7.22
C ILE A 130 -8.00 14.69 6.50
N PHE A 131 -7.83 15.71 5.67
CA PHE A 131 -6.60 15.93 4.92
C PHE A 131 -5.36 15.95 5.82
N VAL A 132 -5.39 16.80 6.85
CA VAL A 132 -4.28 16.92 7.80
C VAL A 132 -4.15 15.65 8.63
N LYS A 133 -5.28 15.04 8.98
CA LYS A 133 -5.29 13.79 9.76
C LYS A 133 -4.78 12.60 8.98
N MET A 134 -5.02 12.52 7.67
CA MET A 134 -4.55 11.40 6.85
C MET A 134 -3.04 11.31 6.81
N ASP A 135 -2.33 12.42 6.62
CA ASP A 135 -0.88 12.40 6.64
C ASP A 135 -0.35 11.96 7.99
N LYS A 136 -0.95 12.43 9.08
CA LYS A 136 -0.55 12.06 10.44
C LYS A 136 -0.92 10.64 10.83
N MET A 137 -1.99 10.09 10.26
CA MET A 137 -2.44 8.73 10.55
C MET A 137 -1.75 7.69 9.68
N ILE A 138 -1.66 7.97 8.40
CA ILE A 138 -1.13 7.02 7.40
C ILE A 138 0.38 7.14 7.27
N GLY A 139 0.92 8.37 7.35
CA GLY A 139 2.36 8.59 7.22
C GLY A 139 3.21 7.71 8.12
N PRO A 140 2.95 7.69 9.44
CA PRO A 140 3.67 6.81 10.36
C PRO A 140 3.52 5.32 10.02
N ASP A 141 2.35 4.90 9.52
CA ASP A 141 2.14 3.53 9.08
C ASP A 141 3.01 3.19 7.87
N LEU A 142 3.11 4.11 6.90
CA LEU A 142 4.00 3.91 5.76
C LEU A 142 5.46 3.83 6.19
N GLU A 143 5.88 4.66 7.14
CA GLU A 143 7.23 4.62 7.70
C GLU A 143 7.50 3.29 8.39
N LYS A 144 6.56 2.81 9.20
CA LYS A 144 6.65 1.50 9.86
C LYS A 144 6.74 0.39 8.82
N GLY A 145 5.92 0.44 7.79
CA GLY A 145 5.93 -0.55 6.72
C GLY A 145 7.25 -0.59 5.98
N LEU A 146 7.82 0.57 5.66
CA LEU A 146 9.12 0.64 4.99
C LEU A 146 10.25 0.11 5.89
N THR A 147 10.19 0.36 7.19
CA THR A 147 11.15 -0.20 8.14
C THR A 147 11.05 -1.73 8.18
N GLN A 148 9.83 -2.26 8.21
CA GLN A 148 9.59 -3.70 8.21
C GLN A 148 9.99 -4.34 6.87
N LEU A 149 9.74 -3.61 5.76
CA LEU A 149 10.17 -4.06 4.44
C LEU A 149 11.69 -4.21 4.37
N ASN A 150 12.42 -3.27 4.95
CA ASN A 150 13.87 -3.35 5.01
C ASN A 150 14.33 -4.62 5.75
N ARG A 151 13.67 -4.96 6.84
CA ARG A 151 13.98 -6.19 7.60
C ARG A 151 13.66 -7.44 6.81
N ALA A 152 12.53 -7.44 6.09
CA ALA A 152 12.10 -8.60 5.30
C ALA A 152 12.99 -8.83 4.08
N ALA A 153 13.53 -7.75 3.49
CA ALA A 153 14.36 -7.81 2.29
C ALA A 153 15.84 -8.08 2.60
N ALA A 154 16.28 -7.83 3.82
CA ALA A 154 17.68 -7.98 4.21
C ALA A 154 18.13 -9.44 4.31
#